data_40ac61cf3db33ce09b46064617fa0797
#
_entry.id   40ac61cf3db33ce09b46064617fa0797
#
_cell.length_a   1.000
_cell.length_b   1.000
_cell.length_c   1.000
_cell.angle_alpha   90.00
_cell.angle_beta   90.00
_cell.angle_gamma   90.00
#
_symmetry.space_group_name_H-M   'P 1'
#
loop_
_entity.id
_entity.type
_entity.pdbx_description
1 polymer ?
#
loop_
_entity_poly.entity_id
_entity_poly.type
_entity_poly.pdbx_seq_one_letter_code
_entity_poly.pdbx_strand_id
1 'polypeptide(L)'
;MKIALGTDHAGFDLKKAVLDYLGERNIEVLDLGAYEYDGEDSYTDPAFRVAGAVADETADAGILLCGTGYGISIAANKIPGVRAMACYNPESARSAKAHLDLNVLAMGGRVMKPEEVPAVIAAWLDTKFEGGRHLQRINKISAVEGSMLNVHNQGGGRITIFNHPLIQHKVGIIRDVNTSVKQFRELLQEITGLMVYEITRTLPLEEKEVQTPIEKTIVHTIGGRKMAIVPVLRAGLGMVDGILQIVPNAKVGHIGLYRDPATLEPVEYYCKLPFDIEERDIFVLDPMLATGGSSSAAITLIKKRGGKKISLVCLIAAPEGIERVHKDHPEVGIFAAALDSHLNDHGYIVPGLGDAGDRLFGTK
;
A
#
# COMPACT_ATOMS: atom_id res chain seq x y z
N MET A 1 1.13 18.51 -12.24
CA MET A 1 2.24 17.54 -12.21
C MET A 1 3.28 18.04 -11.24
N LYS A 2 3.71 17.17 -10.34
CA LYS A 2 4.70 17.44 -9.30
C LYS A 2 5.86 16.46 -9.44
N ILE A 3 7.09 16.92 -9.51
CA ILE A 3 8.28 16.08 -9.66
C ILE A 3 9.14 16.16 -8.41
N ALA A 4 9.48 15.01 -7.83
CA ALA A 4 10.47 14.91 -6.76
C ALA A 4 11.88 14.97 -7.36
N LEU A 5 12.75 15.82 -6.81
CA LEU A 5 14.14 15.99 -7.26
C LEU A 5 15.10 15.68 -6.11
N GLY A 6 16.10 14.82 -6.38
CA GLY A 6 17.16 14.50 -5.43
C GLY A 6 18.53 14.39 -6.12
N THR A 7 19.58 14.78 -5.43
CA THR A 7 20.96 14.70 -5.92
C THR A 7 21.92 14.38 -4.79
N ASP A 8 23.06 13.75 -5.14
CA ASP A 8 24.29 13.76 -4.33
C ASP A 8 25.25 14.87 -4.81
N HIS A 9 26.42 14.94 -4.17
CA HIS A 9 27.46 15.92 -4.54
C HIS A 9 27.89 15.83 -6.00
N ALA A 10 27.95 14.62 -6.58
CA ALA A 10 28.46 14.40 -7.93
C ALA A 10 27.46 14.72 -9.04
N GLY A 11 26.18 14.86 -8.70
CA GLY A 11 25.10 15.35 -9.58
C GLY A 11 24.73 16.82 -9.35
N PHE A 12 25.31 17.45 -8.34
CA PHE A 12 24.89 18.77 -7.85
C PHE A 12 24.90 19.86 -8.91
N ASP A 13 25.90 19.86 -9.80
CA ASP A 13 26.02 20.85 -10.88
C ASP A 13 24.88 20.78 -11.91
N LEU A 14 24.25 19.63 -12.07
CA LEU A 14 23.08 19.47 -12.96
C LEU A 14 21.79 19.98 -12.34
N LYS A 15 21.71 20.09 -11.00
CA LYS A 15 20.49 20.42 -10.27
C LYS A 15 19.89 21.74 -10.74
N LYS A 16 20.74 22.75 -10.94
CA LYS A 16 20.27 24.06 -11.41
C LYS A 16 19.62 23.99 -12.78
N ALA A 17 20.20 23.27 -13.75
CA ALA A 17 19.63 23.10 -15.08
C ALA A 17 18.28 22.37 -15.06
N VAL A 18 18.11 21.39 -14.15
CA VAL A 18 16.83 20.70 -13.91
C VAL A 18 15.79 21.67 -13.38
N LEU A 19 16.11 22.44 -12.32
CA LEU A 19 15.19 23.39 -11.69
C LEU A 19 14.77 24.48 -12.66
N ASP A 20 15.71 25.07 -13.41
CA ASP A 20 15.45 26.10 -14.40
C ASP A 20 14.49 25.56 -15.48
N TYR A 21 14.74 24.39 -16.04
CA TYR A 21 13.90 23.80 -17.07
C TYR A 21 12.49 23.43 -16.58
N LEU A 22 12.37 22.83 -15.37
CA LEU A 22 11.06 22.51 -14.81
C LEU A 22 10.27 23.79 -14.48
N GLY A 23 10.95 24.85 -14.03
CA GLY A 23 10.35 26.16 -13.81
C GLY A 23 9.80 26.79 -15.08
N GLU A 24 10.55 26.75 -16.21
CA GLU A 24 10.09 27.22 -17.53
C GLU A 24 8.82 26.47 -18.00
N ARG A 25 8.68 25.20 -17.61
CA ARG A 25 7.50 24.36 -17.92
C ARG A 25 6.36 24.50 -16.91
N ASN A 26 6.49 25.34 -15.89
CA ASN A 26 5.53 25.49 -14.78
C ASN A 26 5.22 24.15 -14.07
N ILE A 27 6.24 23.29 -13.88
CA ILE A 27 6.12 22.02 -13.17
C ILE A 27 6.51 22.25 -11.71
N GLU A 28 5.66 21.84 -10.78
CA GLU A 28 5.94 21.88 -9.34
C GLU A 28 7.08 20.94 -8.98
N VAL A 29 8.06 21.40 -8.21
CA VAL A 29 9.21 20.59 -7.78
C VAL A 29 9.16 20.38 -6.27
N LEU A 30 9.19 19.12 -5.86
CA LEU A 30 9.46 18.68 -4.49
C LEU A 30 10.98 18.44 -4.38
N ASP A 31 11.71 19.47 -3.97
CA ASP A 31 13.16 19.38 -3.78
C ASP A 31 13.49 18.60 -2.49
N LEU A 32 14.11 17.43 -2.63
CA LEU A 32 14.48 16.52 -1.55
C LEU A 32 16.01 16.48 -1.27
N GLY A 33 16.74 17.48 -1.75
CA GLY A 33 18.19 17.66 -1.49
C GLY A 33 19.07 17.05 -2.59
N ALA A 34 20.45 17.12 -2.52
CA ALA A 34 21.16 17.91 -1.52
C ALA A 34 20.89 19.41 -1.73
N TYR A 35 20.91 20.17 -0.64
CA TYR A 35 20.74 21.64 -0.68
C TYR A 35 22.07 22.40 -0.71
N GLU A 36 23.11 21.75 -0.22
CA GLU A 36 24.49 22.22 -0.18
C GLU A 36 25.39 21.12 -0.72
N TYR A 37 26.56 21.49 -1.24
CA TYR A 37 27.57 20.54 -1.70
C TYR A 37 28.27 19.90 -0.50
N ASP A 38 28.17 18.56 -0.40
CA ASP A 38 28.88 17.75 0.60
C ASP A 38 29.55 16.59 -0.12
N GLY A 39 30.87 16.64 -0.25
CA GLY A 39 31.65 15.61 -0.97
C GLY A 39 31.61 14.21 -0.37
N GLU A 40 31.11 14.04 0.84
CA GLU A 40 30.98 12.76 1.55
C GLU A 40 29.55 12.21 1.57
N ASP A 41 28.57 12.91 0.98
CA ASP A 41 27.17 12.47 0.96
C ASP A 41 26.97 11.19 0.13
N SER A 42 25.92 10.45 0.42
CA SER A 42 25.58 9.19 -0.24
C SER A 42 24.44 9.35 -1.24
N TYR A 43 24.63 8.89 -2.47
CA TYR A 43 23.57 8.84 -3.49
C TYR A 43 22.36 8.00 -3.08
N THR A 44 22.50 7.10 -2.09
CA THR A 44 21.39 6.26 -1.64
C THR A 44 20.31 7.05 -0.90
N ASP A 45 20.67 8.10 -0.17
CA ASP A 45 19.75 8.89 0.62
C ASP A 45 18.75 9.67 -0.24
N PRO A 46 19.18 10.47 -1.24
CA PRO A 46 18.26 11.10 -2.17
C PRO A 46 17.49 10.07 -3.02
N ALA A 47 18.12 8.92 -3.37
CA ALA A 47 17.41 7.86 -4.09
C ALA A 47 16.19 7.37 -3.33
N PHE A 48 16.33 7.04 -2.04
CA PHE A 48 15.22 6.54 -1.24
C PHE A 48 14.16 7.61 -0.94
N ARG A 49 14.55 8.88 -0.73
CA ARG A 49 13.59 9.96 -0.55
C ARG A 49 12.73 10.21 -1.79
N VAL A 50 13.36 10.31 -2.97
CA VAL A 50 12.64 10.52 -4.24
C VAL A 50 11.80 9.29 -4.61
N ALA A 51 12.37 8.09 -4.51
CA ALA A 51 11.67 6.85 -4.80
C ALA A 51 10.46 6.64 -3.87
N GLY A 52 10.61 6.96 -2.58
CA GLY A 52 9.51 6.94 -1.62
C GLY A 52 8.39 7.91 -2.01
N ALA A 53 8.73 9.17 -2.33
CA ALA A 53 7.76 10.17 -2.74
C ALA A 53 7.00 9.81 -4.03
N VAL A 54 7.61 9.04 -4.94
CA VAL A 54 6.94 8.53 -6.14
C VAL A 54 6.08 7.31 -5.80
N ALA A 55 6.56 6.42 -4.92
CA ALA A 55 5.84 5.21 -4.55
C ALA A 55 4.60 5.48 -3.68
N ASP A 56 4.63 6.52 -2.85
CA ASP A 56 3.50 6.96 -2.00
C ASP A 56 2.63 8.05 -2.65
N GLU A 57 2.89 8.36 -3.94
CA GLU A 57 2.13 9.32 -4.74
C GLU A 57 2.20 10.78 -4.22
N THR A 58 3.18 11.11 -3.35
CA THR A 58 3.47 12.48 -2.94
C THR A 58 4.02 13.31 -4.11
N ALA A 59 4.62 12.64 -5.09
CA ALA A 59 5.03 13.18 -6.37
C ALA A 59 4.60 12.27 -7.52
N ASP A 60 4.24 12.86 -8.67
CA ASP A 60 3.81 12.11 -9.86
C ASP A 60 4.99 11.37 -10.53
N ALA A 61 6.21 11.89 -10.36
CA ALA A 61 7.43 11.33 -10.96
C ALA A 61 8.69 11.85 -10.22
N GLY A 62 9.85 11.24 -10.51
CA GLY A 62 11.11 11.62 -9.87
C GLY A 62 12.24 11.93 -10.84
N ILE A 63 13.16 12.81 -10.43
CA ILE A 63 14.46 13.03 -11.09
C ILE A 63 15.55 12.82 -10.05
N LEU A 64 16.55 12.02 -10.40
CA LEU A 64 17.70 11.69 -9.56
C LEU A 64 19.00 12.03 -10.27
N LEU A 65 19.91 12.66 -9.54
CA LEU A 65 21.21 13.09 -10.06
C LEU A 65 22.32 12.50 -9.19
N CYS A 66 23.33 11.91 -9.83
CA CYS A 66 24.58 11.53 -9.15
C CYS A 66 25.75 11.57 -10.14
N GLY A 67 26.89 10.97 -9.85
CA GLY A 67 28.06 10.99 -10.75
C GLY A 67 27.78 10.38 -12.12
N THR A 68 27.14 9.20 -12.18
CA THR A 68 26.83 8.48 -13.42
C THR A 68 25.36 8.17 -13.63
N GLY A 69 24.50 8.35 -12.63
CA GLY A 69 23.11 7.90 -12.66
C GLY A 69 22.90 6.42 -12.35
N TYR A 70 23.96 5.58 -12.40
CA TYR A 70 23.80 4.12 -12.24
C TYR A 70 23.44 3.71 -10.80
N GLY A 71 24.28 4.10 -9.83
CA GLY A 71 24.08 3.70 -8.43
C GLY A 71 22.76 4.21 -7.87
N ILE A 72 22.43 5.47 -8.16
CA ILE A 72 21.21 6.11 -7.68
C ILE A 72 19.96 5.46 -8.28
N SER A 73 19.98 5.05 -9.55
CA SER A 73 18.86 4.32 -10.19
C SER A 73 18.71 2.89 -9.63
N ILE A 74 19.83 2.19 -9.35
CA ILE A 74 19.78 0.89 -8.68
C ILE A 74 19.15 1.00 -7.30
N ALA A 75 19.54 2.01 -6.51
CA ALA A 75 18.99 2.24 -5.18
C ALA A 75 17.48 2.55 -5.25
N ALA A 76 17.07 3.46 -6.14
CA ALA A 76 15.67 3.81 -6.33
C ALA A 76 14.79 2.61 -6.72
N ASN A 77 15.29 1.71 -7.58
CA ASN A 77 14.60 0.49 -8.00
C ASN A 77 14.45 -0.56 -6.87
N LYS A 78 14.95 -0.32 -5.66
CA LYS A 78 14.68 -1.16 -4.49
C LYS A 78 13.34 -0.82 -3.83
N ILE A 79 12.74 0.30 -4.21
CA ILE A 79 11.40 0.68 -3.73
C ILE A 79 10.36 0.14 -4.74
N PRO A 80 9.43 -0.71 -4.30
CA PRO A 80 8.38 -1.26 -5.16
C PRO A 80 7.58 -0.19 -5.90
N GLY A 81 7.25 -0.44 -7.15
CA GLY A 81 6.53 0.50 -8.02
C GLY A 81 7.42 1.56 -8.69
N VAL A 82 8.69 1.67 -8.29
CA VAL A 82 9.65 2.58 -8.92
C VAL A 82 10.34 1.91 -10.10
N ARG A 83 10.33 2.60 -11.22
CA ARG A 83 11.05 2.22 -12.43
C ARG A 83 12.02 3.33 -12.78
N ALA A 84 13.23 3.24 -12.22
CA ALA A 84 14.30 4.21 -12.39
C ALA A 84 15.31 3.74 -13.43
N MET A 85 15.72 4.63 -14.32
CA MET A 85 16.76 4.34 -15.32
C MET A 85 17.65 5.56 -15.56
N ALA A 86 18.95 5.32 -15.70
CA ALA A 86 19.91 6.33 -16.12
C ALA A 86 19.79 6.59 -17.63
N CYS A 87 19.51 7.84 -18.01
CA CYS A 87 19.40 8.26 -19.40
C CYS A 87 20.33 9.45 -19.67
N TYR A 88 21.07 9.39 -20.77
CA TYR A 88 22.10 10.38 -21.11
C TYR A 88 21.81 11.14 -22.41
N ASN A 89 20.73 10.79 -23.10
CA ASN A 89 20.30 11.44 -24.32
C ASN A 89 18.79 11.32 -24.48
N PRO A 90 18.18 12.16 -25.34
CA PRO A 90 16.73 12.14 -25.57
C PRO A 90 16.16 10.81 -26.06
N GLU A 91 16.95 10.04 -26.83
CA GLU A 91 16.51 8.76 -27.39
C GLU A 91 16.34 7.71 -26.29
N SER A 92 17.32 7.58 -25.39
CA SER A 92 17.24 6.67 -24.23
C SER A 92 16.09 7.03 -23.30
N ALA A 93 15.87 8.31 -23.03
CA ALA A 93 14.77 8.79 -22.18
C ALA A 93 13.39 8.49 -22.81
N ARG A 94 13.24 8.74 -24.11
CA ARG A 94 12.03 8.42 -24.88
C ARG A 94 11.74 6.92 -24.86
N SER A 95 12.74 6.09 -25.20
CA SER A 95 12.59 4.65 -25.22
C SER A 95 12.25 4.08 -23.84
N ALA A 96 12.89 4.57 -22.78
CA ALA A 96 12.61 4.16 -21.43
C ALA A 96 11.16 4.53 -21.01
N LYS A 97 10.69 5.74 -21.34
CA LYS A 97 9.30 6.13 -21.06
C LYS A 97 8.30 5.32 -21.89
N ALA A 98 8.53 5.19 -23.20
CA ALA A 98 7.62 4.50 -24.10
C ALA A 98 7.46 2.99 -23.77
N HIS A 99 8.55 2.32 -23.40
CA HIS A 99 8.55 0.87 -23.22
C HIS A 99 8.48 0.40 -21.76
N LEU A 100 9.02 1.18 -20.81
CA LEU A 100 9.12 0.78 -19.42
C LEU A 100 8.22 1.63 -18.49
N ASP A 101 7.49 2.59 -19.08
CA ASP A 101 6.74 3.59 -18.32
C ASP A 101 7.58 4.18 -17.18
N LEU A 102 8.78 4.65 -17.54
CA LEU A 102 9.75 5.19 -16.59
C LEU A 102 9.11 6.29 -15.73
N ASN A 103 9.11 6.12 -14.41
CA ASN A 103 8.58 7.10 -13.47
C ASN A 103 9.67 7.82 -12.65
N VAL A 104 10.93 7.35 -12.74
CA VAL A 104 12.09 8.04 -12.15
C VAL A 104 13.22 8.11 -13.18
N LEU A 105 13.54 9.32 -13.60
CA LEU A 105 14.65 9.59 -14.52
C LEU A 105 15.93 9.84 -13.72
N ALA A 106 17.00 9.07 -13.97
CA ALA A 106 18.31 9.32 -13.40
C ALA A 106 19.28 9.92 -14.43
N MET A 107 20.13 10.85 -14.03
CA MET A 107 21.16 11.49 -14.87
C MET A 107 22.49 11.58 -14.14
N GLY A 108 23.58 11.70 -14.89
CA GLY A 108 24.93 11.68 -14.34
C GLY A 108 25.73 12.96 -14.58
N GLY A 109 26.11 13.66 -13.51
CA GLY A 109 26.87 14.93 -13.59
C GLY A 109 28.30 14.79 -14.12
N ARG A 110 28.86 13.57 -14.11
CA ARG A 110 30.20 13.29 -14.69
C ARG A 110 30.13 12.88 -16.16
N VAL A 111 28.95 12.61 -16.72
CA VAL A 111 28.76 12.09 -18.08
C VAL A 111 27.88 12.97 -18.95
N MET A 112 27.19 13.95 -18.35
CA MET A 112 26.32 14.90 -19.04
C MET A 112 26.71 16.34 -18.71
N LYS A 113 26.46 17.23 -19.67
CA LYS A 113 26.60 18.67 -19.45
C LYS A 113 25.24 19.29 -19.12
N PRO A 114 25.21 20.40 -18.37
CA PRO A 114 23.95 21.08 -18.04
C PRO A 114 23.07 21.44 -19.26
N GLU A 115 23.69 21.74 -20.40
CA GLU A 115 22.99 22.11 -21.64
C GLU A 115 22.21 20.96 -22.26
N GLU A 116 22.55 19.72 -21.94
CA GLU A 116 21.91 18.50 -22.47
C GLU A 116 20.68 18.09 -21.66
N VAL A 117 20.60 18.53 -20.39
CA VAL A 117 19.52 18.19 -19.44
C VAL A 117 18.12 18.51 -19.94
N PRO A 118 17.83 19.71 -20.47
CA PRO A 118 16.50 20.06 -20.95
C PRO A 118 15.97 19.12 -22.01
N ALA A 119 16.81 18.72 -22.98
CA ALA A 119 16.42 17.83 -24.07
C ALA A 119 16.06 16.42 -23.58
N VAL A 120 16.79 15.91 -22.58
CA VAL A 120 16.53 14.59 -21.97
C VAL A 120 15.25 14.59 -21.17
N ILE A 121 15.03 15.61 -20.33
CA ILE A 121 13.79 15.75 -19.55
C ILE A 121 12.58 15.95 -20.47
N ALA A 122 12.70 16.78 -21.51
CA ALA A 122 11.62 16.97 -22.50
C ALA A 122 11.21 15.64 -23.14
N ALA A 123 12.20 14.88 -23.62
CA ALA A 123 11.95 13.60 -24.26
C ALA A 123 11.26 12.60 -23.34
N TRP A 124 11.61 12.62 -22.04
CA TRP A 124 10.95 11.77 -21.02
C TRP A 124 9.51 12.22 -20.75
N LEU A 125 9.29 13.52 -20.46
CA LEU A 125 7.99 14.05 -20.07
C LEU A 125 6.96 14.05 -21.21
N ASP A 126 7.40 14.31 -22.44
CA ASP A 126 6.52 14.45 -23.58
C ASP A 126 6.21 13.11 -24.27
N THR A 127 6.82 12.01 -23.81
CA THR A 127 6.57 10.65 -24.32
C THR A 127 5.48 9.95 -23.53
N LYS A 128 4.56 9.31 -24.25
CA LYS A 128 3.52 8.46 -23.64
C LYS A 128 3.96 7.01 -23.60
N PHE A 129 3.53 6.30 -22.57
CA PHE A 129 3.69 4.85 -22.50
C PHE A 129 2.89 4.13 -23.60
N GLU A 130 3.50 3.21 -24.30
CA GLU A 130 2.88 2.49 -25.43
C GLU A 130 1.91 1.37 -24.99
N GLY A 131 2.01 0.89 -23.77
CA GLY A 131 1.15 -0.20 -23.27
C GLY A 131 1.39 -1.53 -23.98
N GLY A 132 0.32 -2.28 -24.28
CA GLY A 132 0.36 -3.53 -25.02
C GLY A 132 1.33 -4.57 -24.44
N ARG A 133 2.25 -5.10 -25.28
CA ARG A 133 3.27 -6.07 -24.86
C ARG A 133 4.20 -5.55 -23.75
N HIS A 134 4.39 -4.23 -23.68
CA HIS A 134 5.23 -3.60 -22.67
C HIS A 134 4.57 -3.61 -21.28
N LEU A 135 3.26 -3.37 -21.22
CA LEU A 135 2.47 -3.48 -20.00
C LEU A 135 2.55 -4.90 -19.39
N GLN A 136 2.47 -5.94 -20.24
CA GLN A 136 2.61 -7.32 -19.77
C GLN A 136 3.96 -7.60 -19.10
N ARG A 137 5.05 -6.97 -19.58
CA ARG A 137 6.40 -7.11 -19.02
C ARG A 137 6.53 -6.34 -17.72
N ILE A 138 6.00 -5.12 -17.66
CA ILE A 138 5.96 -4.31 -16.42
C ILE A 138 5.16 -5.04 -15.34
N ASN A 139 4.01 -5.62 -15.67
CA ASN A 139 3.21 -6.40 -14.74
C ASN A 139 3.97 -7.60 -14.17
N LYS A 140 4.89 -8.22 -14.92
CA LYS A 140 5.78 -9.26 -14.39
C LYS A 140 6.80 -8.72 -13.41
N ILE A 141 7.33 -7.52 -13.63
CA ILE A 141 8.23 -6.84 -12.67
C ILE A 141 7.46 -6.54 -11.39
N SER A 142 6.30 -5.92 -11.52
CA SER A 142 5.42 -5.62 -10.38
C SER A 142 4.96 -6.88 -9.63
N ALA A 143 4.77 -8.01 -10.32
CA ALA A 143 4.49 -9.28 -9.68
C ALA A 143 5.65 -9.80 -8.81
N VAL A 144 6.90 -9.55 -9.22
CA VAL A 144 8.10 -9.90 -8.43
C VAL A 144 8.23 -8.95 -7.24
N GLU A 145 8.04 -7.65 -7.45
CA GLU A 145 8.00 -6.65 -6.37
C GLU A 145 6.87 -6.98 -5.39
N GLY A 146 5.69 -7.31 -5.88
CA GLY A 146 4.54 -7.73 -5.11
C GLY A 146 4.68 -9.11 -4.46
N SER A 147 5.63 -9.96 -4.86
CA SER A 147 5.97 -11.16 -4.10
C SER A 147 6.70 -10.82 -2.78
N MET A 148 7.23 -9.61 -2.67
CA MET A 148 7.72 -9.05 -1.40
C MET A 148 6.62 -8.30 -0.62
N LEU A 149 5.67 -7.65 -1.32
CA LEU A 149 4.44 -7.00 -0.78
C LEU A 149 3.50 -6.76 -1.98
N ASN A 150 2.43 -7.55 -2.14
CA ASN A 150 1.49 -7.35 -3.24
C ASN A 150 0.65 -6.08 -3.04
N VAL A 151 1.10 -4.98 -3.58
CA VAL A 151 0.32 -3.74 -3.65
C VAL A 151 -0.23 -3.59 -5.06
N HIS A 152 -1.53 -3.71 -5.23
CA HIS A 152 -2.23 -3.41 -6.47
C HIS A 152 -2.94 -2.06 -6.31
N ASN A 153 -2.60 -1.09 -7.16
CA ASN A 153 -3.39 0.13 -7.29
C ASN A 153 -4.50 -0.12 -8.32
N GLN A 154 -5.73 -0.29 -7.85
CA GLN A 154 -6.91 -0.29 -8.71
C GLN A 154 -7.78 0.91 -8.35
N GLY A 155 -8.02 1.79 -9.31
CA GLY A 155 -9.03 2.85 -9.18
C GLY A 155 -8.69 3.98 -8.20
N GLY A 156 -7.40 4.28 -7.93
CA GLY A 156 -6.98 5.39 -7.06
C GLY A 156 -6.87 5.05 -5.57
N GLY A 157 -7.16 3.81 -5.15
CA GLY A 157 -7.00 3.33 -3.77
C GLY A 157 -5.96 2.21 -3.65
N ARG A 158 -5.32 2.11 -2.48
CA ARG A 158 -4.29 1.09 -2.21
C ARG A 158 -4.93 -0.22 -1.75
N ILE A 159 -4.76 -1.31 -2.53
CA ILE A 159 -5.07 -2.67 -2.08
C ILE A 159 -3.79 -3.51 -1.97
N THR A 160 -3.66 -4.25 -0.88
CA THR A 160 -2.59 -5.21 -0.64
C THR A 160 -3.17 -6.62 -0.59
N ILE A 161 -2.80 -7.48 -1.55
CA ILE A 161 -3.17 -8.90 -1.56
C ILE A 161 -2.00 -9.72 -1.07
N PHE A 162 -2.21 -10.52 -0.02
CA PHE A 162 -1.16 -11.37 0.54
C PHE A 162 -1.01 -12.67 -0.26
N ASN A 163 0.13 -12.84 -0.94
CA ASN A 163 0.44 -14.07 -1.70
C ASN A 163 1.39 -15.01 -0.96
N HIS A 164 1.58 -14.80 0.34
CA HIS A 164 2.43 -15.68 1.15
C HIS A 164 1.94 -17.15 1.04
N PRO A 165 2.82 -18.14 0.71
CA PRO A 165 2.40 -19.52 0.44
C PRO A 165 1.56 -20.14 1.56
N LEU A 166 1.88 -19.86 2.83
CA LEU A 166 1.12 -20.38 3.97
C LEU A 166 -0.28 -19.75 4.06
N ILE A 167 -0.44 -18.47 3.75
CA ILE A 167 -1.75 -17.81 3.67
C ILE A 167 -2.57 -18.46 2.56
N GLN A 168 -2.00 -18.60 1.35
CA GLN A 168 -2.69 -19.19 0.20
C GLN A 168 -3.07 -20.64 0.42
N HIS A 169 -2.20 -21.44 1.07
CA HIS A 169 -2.53 -22.81 1.45
C HIS A 169 -3.76 -22.87 2.37
N LYS A 170 -3.79 -22.04 3.43
CA LYS A 170 -4.91 -21.97 4.37
C LYS A 170 -6.18 -21.44 3.72
N VAL A 171 -6.07 -20.45 2.83
CA VAL A 171 -7.18 -19.95 2.00
C VAL A 171 -7.74 -21.07 1.11
N GLY A 172 -6.89 -21.92 0.54
CA GLY A 172 -7.33 -23.10 -0.21
C GLY A 172 -8.19 -24.05 0.64
N ILE A 173 -7.77 -24.34 1.87
CA ILE A 173 -8.51 -25.24 2.78
C ILE A 173 -9.83 -24.60 3.24
N ILE A 174 -9.84 -23.33 3.62
CA ILE A 174 -11.05 -22.66 4.14
C ILE A 174 -12.15 -22.55 3.08
N ARG A 175 -11.78 -22.54 1.78
CA ARG A 175 -12.73 -22.51 0.66
C ARG A 175 -13.51 -23.80 0.52
N ASP A 176 -12.91 -24.95 0.87
CA ASP A 176 -13.54 -26.26 0.67
C ASP A 176 -14.88 -26.35 1.41
N VAL A 177 -15.91 -26.78 0.71
CA VAL A 177 -17.26 -26.95 1.25
C VAL A 177 -17.31 -27.96 2.40
N ASN A 178 -16.39 -28.92 2.42
CA ASN A 178 -16.28 -29.94 3.46
C ASN A 178 -15.54 -29.45 4.72
N THR A 179 -14.95 -28.25 4.71
CA THR A 179 -14.31 -27.68 5.90
C THR A 179 -15.33 -27.49 7.01
N SER A 180 -15.13 -28.19 8.13
CA SER A 180 -16.05 -28.13 9.27
C SER A 180 -16.09 -26.75 9.93
N VAL A 181 -17.16 -26.43 10.65
CA VAL A 181 -17.30 -25.17 11.40
C VAL A 181 -16.12 -24.91 12.33
N LYS A 182 -15.64 -25.93 13.04
CA LYS A 182 -14.47 -25.82 13.91
C LYS A 182 -13.23 -25.43 13.11
N GLN A 183 -12.94 -26.18 12.07
CA GLN A 183 -11.76 -25.94 11.22
C GLN A 183 -11.84 -24.59 10.51
N PHE A 184 -13.03 -24.16 10.09
CA PHE A 184 -13.23 -22.84 9.50
C PHE A 184 -12.85 -21.71 10.47
N ARG A 185 -13.25 -21.82 11.74
CA ARG A 185 -12.89 -20.85 12.79
C ARG A 185 -11.38 -20.80 13.02
N GLU A 186 -10.74 -21.97 13.17
CA GLU A 186 -9.30 -22.07 13.38
C GLU A 186 -8.53 -21.47 12.20
N LEU A 187 -8.89 -21.83 10.97
CA LEU A 187 -8.25 -21.29 9.76
C LEU A 187 -8.43 -19.78 9.63
N LEU A 188 -9.63 -19.26 9.92
CA LEU A 188 -9.88 -17.82 9.86
C LEU A 188 -8.99 -17.04 10.85
N GLN A 189 -8.86 -17.54 12.09
CA GLN A 189 -7.97 -16.95 13.09
C GLN A 189 -6.51 -17.01 12.67
N GLU A 190 -6.04 -18.15 12.18
CA GLU A 190 -4.67 -18.36 11.72
C GLU A 190 -4.31 -17.45 10.53
N ILE A 191 -5.19 -17.38 9.51
CA ILE A 191 -4.98 -16.50 8.36
C ILE A 191 -4.93 -15.04 8.81
N THR A 192 -5.86 -14.63 9.67
CA THR A 192 -5.91 -13.25 10.18
C THR A 192 -4.66 -12.91 10.98
N GLY A 193 -4.15 -13.83 11.80
CA GLY A 193 -2.89 -13.64 12.52
C GLY A 193 -1.69 -13.45 11.58
N LEU A 194 -1.59 -14.27 10.52
CA LEU A 194 -0.54 -14.14 9.51
C LEU A 194 -0.65 -12.80 8.74
N MET A 195 -1.88 -12.38 8.42
CA MET A 195 -2.11 -11.09 7.76
C MET A 195 -1.68 -9.93 8.65
N VAL A 196 -2.01 -9.96 9.95
CA VAL A 196 -1.64 -8.91 10.90
C VAL A 196 -0.13 -8.83 11.09
N TYR A 197 0.57 -9.95 11.11
CA TYR A 197 2.03 -9.97 11.13
C TYR A 197 2.62 -9.14 9.96
N GLU A 198 2.09 -9.30 8.74
CA GLU A 198 2.51 -8.52 7.59
C GLU A 198 2.04 -7.06 7.64
N ILE A 199 0.80 -6.81 8.06
CA ILE A 199 0.24 -5.45 8.19
C ILE A 199 1.07 -4.61 9.16
N THR A 200 1.57 -5.22 10.24
CA THR A 200 2.36 -4.54 11.27
C THR A 200 3.84 -4.34 10.93
N ARG A 201 4.31 -4.81 9.78
CA ARG A 201 5.71 -4.72 9.32
C ARG A 201 6.27 -3.28 9.29
N THR A 202 5.41 -2.30 9.03
CA THR A 202 5.79 -0.89 8.90
C THR A 202 5.49 -0.05 10.14
N LEU A 203 5.13 -0.69 11.27
CA LEU A 203 4.93 0.05 12.50
C LEU A 203 6.24 0.69 12.98
N PRO A 204 6.21 1.96 13.42
CA PRO A 204 7.39 2.62 13.93
C PRO A 204 7.87 1.96 15.22
N LEU A 205 9.20 1.93 15.41
CA LEU A 205 9.83 1.47 16.62
C LEU A 205 10.38 2.68 17.39
N GLU A 206 10.31 2.60 18.73
CA GLU A 206 10.86 3.58 19.66
C GLU A 206 11.86 2.88 20.57
N GLU A 207 12.97 3.57 20.88
CA GLU A 207 13.96 3.08 21.82
C GLU A 207 13.46 3.22 23.25
N LYS A 208 13.70 2.18 24.06
CA LYS A 208 13.36 2.16 25.48
C LYS A 208 14.44 1.47 26.27
N GLU A 209 14.92 2.12 27.36
CA GLU A 209 15.81 1.47 28.32
C GLU A 209 15.02 0.44 29.14
N VAL A 210 15.55 -0.77 29.23
CA VAL A 210 15.02 -1.85 30.09
C VAL A 210 16.13 -2.47 30.92
N GLN A 211 15.77 -3.00 32.07
CA GLN A 211 16.65 -3.82 32.91
C GLN A 211 16.43 -5.28 32.55
N THR A 212 17.46 -5.93 31.97
CA THR A 212 17.47 -7.40 31.84
C THR A 212 17.92 -8.04 33.17
N PRO A 213 17.85 -9.35 33.33
CA PRO A 213 18.40 -10.03 34.52
C PRO A 213 19.90 -9.78 34.74
N ILE A 214 20.63 -9.33 33.72
CA ILE A 214 22.09 -9.17 33.74
C ILE A 214 22.47 -7.69 33.83
N GLU A 215 21.97 -6.86 32.90
CA GLU A 215 22.35 -5.44 32.77
C GLU A 215 21.24 -4.59 32.15
N LYS A 216 21.41 -3.26 32.20
CA LYS A 216 20.56 -2.32 31.45
C LYS A 216 20.91 -2.35 29.97
N THR A 217 19.91 -2.29 29.12
CA THR A 217 20.08 -2.22 27.67
C THR A 217 18.97 -1.42 27.01
N ILE A 218 19.20 -0.98 25.76
CA ILE A 218 18.19 -0.34 24.94
C ILE A 218 17.51 -1.41 24.09
N VAL A 219 16.19 -1.42 24.12
CA VAL A 219 15.35 -2.29 23.29
C VAL A 219 14.43 -1.46 22.40
N HIS A 220 13.98 -2.04 21.31
CA HIS A 220 13.00 -1.43 20.43
C HIS A 220 11.60 -1.90 20.80
N THR A 221 10.68 -0.97 21.00
CA THR A 221 9.26 -1.23 21.27
C THR A 221 8.41 -0.58 20.18
N ILE A 222 7.22 -1.12 19.96
CA ILE A 222 6.29 -0.50 19.01
C ILE A 222 5.92 0.90 19.51
N GLY A 223 6.27 1.90 18.72
CA GLY A 223 5.95 3.31 18.94
C GLY A 223 4.72 3.76 18.16
N GLY A 224 4.47 5.07 18.21
CA GLY A 224 3.40 5.72 17.44
C GLY A 224 1.98 5.41 17.92
N ARG A 225 1.04 5.37 16.98
CA ARG A 225 -0.39 5.17 17.29
C ARG A 225 -0.68 3.74 17.73
N LYS A 226 -1.51 3.60 18.75
CA LYS A 226 -1.98 2.29 19.23
C LYS A 226 -3.05 1.74 18.29
N MET A 227 -3.10 0.42 18.14
CA MET A 227 -4.07 -0.27 17.28
C MET A 227 -5.47 -0.30 17.89
N ALA A 228 -6.49 -0.16 17.05
CA ALA A 228 -7.87 -0.55 17.33
C ALA A 228 -8.39 -1.44 16.20
N ILE A 229 -9.15 -2.47 16.56
CA ILE A 229 -9.83 -3.36 15.63
C ILE A 229 -11.33 -3.22 15.77
N VAL A 230 -12.04 -3.19 14.66
CA VAL A 230 -13.49 -2.97 14.63
C VAL A 230 -14.13 -4.01 13.70
N PRO A 231 -14.52 -5.19 14.24
CA PRO A 231 -15.25 -6.18 13.46
C PRO A 231 -16.63 -5.67 13.07
N VAL A 232 -16.99 -5.89 11.80
CA VAL A 232 -18.36 -5.75 11.31
C VAL A 232 -19.11 -7.02 11.70
N LEU A 233 -20.13 -6.84 12.56
CA LEU A 233 -20.91 -7.97 13.07
C LEU A 233 -21.79 -8.56 11.95
N ARG A 234 -21.96 -9.89 11.91
CA ARG A 234 -21.47 -10.96 12.80
C ARG A 234 -20.12 -11.53 12.36
N ALA A 235 -19.87 -11.68 11.06
CA ALA A 235 -18.76 -12.47 10.49
C ALA A 235 -17.36 -11.95 10.89
N GLY A 236 -17.18 -10.63 11.02
CA GLY A 236 -15.93 -10.01 11.44
C GLY A 236 -15.42 -10.47 12.82
N LEU A 237 -16.30 -10.97 13.70
CA LEU A 237 -15.89 -11.51 15.01
C LEU A 237 -14.88 -12.65 14.90
N GLY A 238 -14.97 -13.48 13.87
CA GLY A 238 -14.04 -14.60 13.69
C GLY A 238 -12.59 -14.20 13.45
N MET A 239 -12.35 -12.93 13.10
CA MET A 239 -10.99 -12.40 12.85
C MET A 239 -10.34 -11.81 14.12
N VAL A 240 -11.13 -11.50 15.15
CA VAL A 240 -10.68 -10.74 16.34
C VAL A 240 -9.59 -11.50 17.09
N ASP A 241 -9.82 -12.77 17.41
CA ASP A 241 -8.88 -13.56 18.23
C ASP A 241 -7.54 -13.74 17.52
N GLY A 242 -7.53 -13.91 16.19
CA GLY A 242 -6.30 -14.00 15.41
C GLY A 242 -5.41 -12.77 15.54
N ILE A 243 -6.01 -11.58 15.63
CA ILE A 243 -5.27 -10.33 15.86
C ILE A 243 -4.82 -10.20 17.31
N LEU A 244 -5.69 -10.48 18.27
CA LEU A 244 -5.37 -10.33 19.70
C LEU A 244 -4.28 -11.29 20.17
N GLN A 245 -4.11 -12.44 19.51
CA GLN A 245 -2.99 -13.36 19.79
C GLN A 245 -1.62 -12.73 19.43
N ILE A 246 -1.58 -11.86 18.43
CA ILE A 246 -0.33 -11.20 17.98
C ILE A 246 -0.18 -9.81 18.60
N VAL A 247 -1.28 -9.05 18.71
CA VAL A 247 -1.31 -7.70 19.26
C VAL A 247 -2.31 -7.64 20.44
N PRO A 248 -1.96 -8.20 21.61
CA PRO A 248 -2.89 -8.37 22.72
C PRO A 248 -3.39 -7.05 23.33
N ASN A 249 -2.67 -5.95 23.11
CA ASN A 249 -3.04 -4.62 23.57
C ASN A 249 -3.94 -3.83 22.60
N ALA A 250 -4.34 -4.43 21.46
CA ALA A 250 -5.27 -3.79 20.56
C ALA A 250 -6.63 -3.60 21.24
N LYS A 251 -7.23 -2.40 21.09
CA LYS A 251 -8.60 -2.17 21.58
C LYS A 251 -9.61 -2.67 20.57
N VAL A 252 -10.71 -3.22 21.08
CA VAL A 252 -11.79 -3.76 20.24
C VAL A 252 -13.00 -2.86 20.33
N GLY A 253 -13.42 -2.32 19.17
CA GLY A 253 -14.75 -1.74 19.00
C GLY A 253 -15.65 -2.73 18.26
N HIS A 254 -16.95 -2.45 18.16
CA HIS A 254 -17.88 -3.30 17.41
C HIS A 254 -18.87 -2.42 16.63
N ILE A 255 -19.15 -2.81 15.40
CA ILE A 255 -20.19 -2.21 14.58
C ILE A 255 -21.14 -3.30 14.09
N GLY A 256 -22.42 -3.14 14.43
CA GLY A 256 -23.50 -3.98 13.94
C GLY A 256 -24.30 -3.26 12.87
N LEU A 257 -24.35 -3.88 11.69
CA LEU A 257 -25.11 -3.42 10.53
C LEU A 257 -26.07 -4.52 10.08
N TYR A 258 -27.28 -4.14 9.69
CA TYR A 258 -28.14 -5.02 8.91
C TYR A 258 -28.55 -4.32 7.62
N ARG A 259 -28.92 -5.08 6.63
CA ARG A 259 -29.44 -4.53 5.37
C ARG A 259 -30.95 -4.38 5.50
N ASP A 260 -31.42 -3.14 5.34
CA ASP A 260 -32.86 -2.87 5.33
C ASP A 260 -33.53 -3.64 4.17
N PRO A 261 -34.59 -4.44 4.45
CA PRO A 261 -35.21 -5.27 3.40
C PRO A 261 -35.89 -4.46 2.29
N ALA A 262 -36.32 -3.23 2.57
CA ALA A 262 -37.00 -2.39 1.60
C ALA A 262 -36.06 -1.53 0.75
N THR A 263 -35.03 -0.95 1.39
CA THR A 263 -34.13 -0.01 0.74
C THR A 263 -32.81 -0.68 0.30
N LEU A 264 -32.50 -1.86 0.83
CA LEU A 264 -31.24 -2.58 0.70
C LEU A 264 -30.00 -1.81 1.22
N GLU A 265 -30.23 -0.68 1.92
CA GLU A 265 -29.19 0.13 2.51
C GLU A 265 -28.74 -0.44 3.87
N PRO A 266 -27.44 -0.29 4.23
CA PRO A 266 -26.95 -0.72 5.53
C PRO A 266 -27.42 0.22 6.64
N VAL A 267 -28.07 -0.35 7.66
CA VAL A 267 -28.59 0.36 8.84
C VAL A 267 -27.81 -0.05 10.08
N GLU A 268 -27.36 0.96 10.85
CA GLU A 268 -26.69 0.75 12.14
C GLU A 268 -27.69 0.30 13.21
N TYR A 269 -27.42 -0.83 13.87
CA TYR A 269 -28.17 -1.23 15.07
C TYR A 269 -27.28 -1.26 16.33
N TYR A 270 -25.96 -1.24 16.15
CA TYR A 270 -24.99 -1.22 17.26
C TYR A 270 -23.68 -0.58 16.83
N CYS A 271 -23.15 0.33 17.65
CA CYS A 271 -21.82 0.86 17.45
C CYS A 271 -21.21 1.28 18.79
N LYS A 272 -20.14 0.61 19.17
CA LYS A 272 -19.34 0.98 20.35
C LYS A 272 -17.86 0.95 19.97
N LEU A 273 -17.23 2.12 20.03
CA LEU A 273 -15.82 2.31 19.70
C LEU A 273 -15.01 2.69 20.94
N PRO A 274 -13.68 2.46 20.95
CA PRO A 274 -12.79 3.02 21.96
C PRO A 274 -12.95 4.54 22.05
N PHE A 275 -12.89 5.09 23.26
CA PHE A 275 -13.08 6.53 23.51
C PHE A 275 -11.98 7.40 22.85
N ASP A 276 -10.80 6.83 22.63
CA ASP A 276 -9.62 7.45 22.00
C ASP A 276 -9.43 7.02 20.54
N ILE A 277 -10.52 6.70 19.83
CA ILE A 277 -10.50 6.15 18.48
C ILE A 277 -9.78 7.08 17.47
N GLU A 278 -9.85 8.40 17.67
CA GLU A 278 -9.21 9.39 16.80
C GLU A 278 -7.67 9.35 16.84
N GLU A 279 -7.08 8.80 17.93
CA GLU A 279 -5.63 8.67 18.13
C GLU A 279 -5.10 7.30 17.69
N ARG A 280 -5.95 6.41 17.14
CA ARG A 280 -5.60 5.04 16.83
C ARG A 280 -5.45 4.77 15.34
N ASP A 281 -4.64 3.78 15.00
CA ASP A 281 -4.68 3.11 13.71
C ASP A 281 -5.81 2.06 13.77
N ILE A 282 -6.81 2.23 12.91
CA ILE A 282 -8.08 1.50 12.99
C ILE A 282 -8.14 0.47 11.87
N PHE A 283 -8.36 -0.79 12.23
CA PHE A 283 -8.56 -1.88 11.28
C PHE A 283 -9.99 -2.37 11.35
N VAL A 284 -10.76 -2.12 10.30
CA VAL A 284 -12.12 -2.64 10.11
C VAL A 284 -12.00 -4.08 9.63
N LEU A 285 -12.67 -5.02 10.28
CA LEU A 285 -12.57 -6.45 9.97
C LEU A 285 -13.88 -6.94 9.36
N ASP A 286 -13.83 -7.34 8.10
CA ASP A 286 -14.95 -7.94 7.39
C ASP A 286 -14.41 -9.07 6.49
N PRO A 287 -14.65 -10.36 6.80
CA PRO A 287 -14.03 -11.45 6.06
C PRO A 287 -14.37 -11.49 4.57
N MET A 288 -15.50 -10.90 4.16
CA MET A 288 -15.98 -10.96 2.77
C MET A 288 -16.29 -9.58 2.21
N LEU A 289 -15.35 -9.02 1.47
CA LEU A 289 -15.57 -7.78 0.73
C LEU A 289 -16.24 -8.07 -0.62
N ALA A 290 -17.56 -8.32 -0.58
CA ALA A 290 -18.37 -8.62 -1.77
C ALA A 290 -18.83 -7.34 -2.47
N THR A 291 -19.99 -6.79 -2.12
CA THR A 291 -20.50 -5.53 -2.72
C THR A 291 -19.89 -4.28 -2.10
N GLY A 292 -19.15 -4.39 -1.01
CA GLY A 292 -18.54 -3.28 -0.28
C GLY A 292 -19.48 -2.42 0.57
N GLY A 293 -20.79 -2.62 0.49
CA GLY A 293 -21.78 -1.77 1.17
C GLY A 293 -21.64 -1.74 2.70
N SER A 294 -21.52 -2.90 3.35
CA SER A 294 -21.36 -2.99 4.81
C SER A 294 -20.03 -2.39 5.27
N SER A 295 -18.95 -2.72 4.58
CA SER A 295 -17.60 -2.20 4.90
C SER A 295 -17.53 -0.69 4.72
N SER A 296 -18.09 -0.14 3.61
CA SER A 296 -18.17 1.31 3.37
C SER A 296 -19.01 2.04 4.44
N ALA A 297 -20.16 1.48 4.82
CA ALA A 297 -20.98 2.03 5.89
C ALA A 297 -20.28 2.03 7.25
N ALA A 298 -19.60 0.93 7.59
CA ALA A 298 -18.80 0.83 8.83
C ALA A 298 -17.69 1.89 8.86
N ILE A 299 -16.95 2.08 7.77
CA ILE A 299 -15.92 3.12 7.64
C ILE A 299 -16.52 4.51 7.81
N THR A 300 -17.68 4.78 7.18
CA THR A 300 -18.40 6.05 7.32
C THR A 300 -18.78 6.32 8.78
N LEU A 301 -19.27 5.31 9.51
CA LEU A 301 -19.62 5.45 10.93
C LEU A 301 -18.41 5.72 11.81
N ILE A 302 -17.28 5.06 11.56
CA ILE A 302 -16.03 5.29 12.28
C ILE A 302 -15.54 6.73 12.06
N LYS A 303 -15.57 7.23 10.82
CA LYS A 303 -15.21 8.62 10.49
C LYS A 303 -16.11 9.63 11.19
N LYS A 304 -17.42 9.42 11.20
CA LYS A 304 -18.38 10.27 11.93
C LYS A 304 -18.10 10.32 13.43
N ARG A 305 -17.42 9.31 13.98
CA ARG A 305 -17.04 9.22 15.41
C ARG A 305 -15.59 9.59 15.68
N GLY A 306 -14.92 10.26 14.72
CA GLY A 306 -13.58 10.83 14.89
C GLY A 306 -12.44 9.93 14.43
N GLY A 307 -12.70 8.72 13.93
CA GLY A 307 -11.65 7.84 13.39
C GLY A 307 -11.00 8.45 12.13
N LYS A 308 -9.66 8.53 12.11
CA LYS A 308 -8.92 9.23 11.06
C LYS A 308 -8.10 8.30 10.16
N LYS A 309 -7.37 7.35 10.75
CA LYS A 309 -6.49 6.43 10.03
C LYS A 309 -7.12 5.06 10.02
N ILE A 310 -7.80 4.75 8.93
CA ILE A 310 -8.64 3.56 8.79
C ILE A 310 -8.09 2.69 7.68
N SER A 311 -8.04 1.38 7.92
CA SER A 311 -7.77 0.35 6.92
C SER A 311 -8.83 -0.74 7.01
N LEU A 312 -9.15 -1.37 5.89
CA LEU A 312 -10.05 -2.52 5.84
C LEU A 312 -9.23 -3.82 5.71
N VAL A 313 -9.56 -4.82 6.51
CA VAL A 313 -8.92 -6.15 6.45
C VAL A 313 -9.99 -7.17 6.14
N CYS A 314 -9.83 -7.88 5.04
CA CYS A 314 -10.78 -8.92 4.60
C CYS A 314 -10.03 -10.21 4.22
N LEU A 315 -10.73 -11.34 4.31
CA LEU A 315 -10.17 -12.61 3.88
C LEU A 315 -10.22 -12.72 2.36
N ILE A 316 -11.38 -12.47 1.77
CA ILE A 316 -11.59 -12.52 0.31
C ILE A 316 -12.26 -11.22 -0.14
N ALA A 317 -11.74 -10.64 -1.21
CA ALA A 317 -12.30 -9.46 -1.86
C ALA A 317 -12.75 -9.79 -3.29
N ALA A 318 -13.78 -9.07 -3.75
CA ALA A 318 -14.16 -8.97 -5.14
C ALA A 318 -13.83 -7.57 -5.69
N PRO A 319 -13.55 -7.43 -7.00
CA PRO A 319 -13.26 -6.13 -7.63
C PRO A 319 -14.34 -5.09 -7.36
N GLU A 320 -15.61 -5.48 -7.41
CA GLU A 320 -16.77 -4.60 -7.21
C GLU A 320 -16.80 -4.01 -5.78
N GLY A 321 -16.42 -4.83 -4.79
CA GLY A 321 -16.34 -4.38 -3.40
C GLY A 321 -15.20 -3.40 -3.16
N ILE A 322 -14.06 -3.65 -3.79
CA ILE A 322 -12.89 -2.77 -3.75
C ILE A 322 -13.24 -1.42 -4.39
N GLU A 323 -13.81 -1.45 -5.60
CA GLU A 323 -14.23 -0.23 -6.33
C GLU A 323 -15.21 0.60 -5.51
N ARG A 324 -16.19 -0.05 -4.87
CA ARG A 324 -17.17 0.63 -4.00
C ARG A 324 -16.50 1.30 -2.81
N VAL A 325 -15.61 0.60 -2.09
CA VAL A 325 -14.92 1.18 -0.93
C VAL A 325 -14.02 2.33 -1.36
N HIS A 326 -13.26 2.20 -2.44
CA HIS A 326 -12.39 3.27 -2.93
C HIS A 326 -13.16 4.47 -3.50
N LYS A 327 -14.34 4.24 -4.09
CA LYS A 327 -15.22 5.34 -4.53
C LYS A 327 -15.72 6.18 -3.34
N ASP A 328 -16.12 5.51 -2.26
CA ASP A 328 -16.70 6.17 -1.09
C ASP A 328 -15.59 6.69 -0.13
N HIS A 329 -14.42 6.02 -0.11
CA HIS A 329 -13.31 6.25 0.83
C HIS A 329 -11.95 6.03 0.14
N PRO A 330 -11.52 6.90 -0.76
CA PRO A 330 -10.30 6.70 -1.57
C PRO A 330 -9.00 6.62 -0.76
N GLU A 331 -8.98 7.18 0.46
CA GLU A 331 -7.81 7.15 1.34
C GLU A 331 -7.69 5.87 2.18
N VAL A 332 -8.69 4.98 2.15
CA VAL A 332 -8.70 3.76 2.97
C VAL A 332 -7.95 2.65 2.26
N GLY A 333 -6.86 2.17 2.89
CA GLY A 333 -6.14 0.99 2.43
C GLY A 333 -6.93 -0.29 2.67
N ILE A 334 -6.90 -1.22 1.71
CA ILE A 334 -7.54 -2.53 1.81
C ILE A 334 -6.47 -3.60 1.87
N PHE A 335 -6.60 -4.53 2.82
CA PHE A 335 -5.75 -5.72 2.96
C PHE A 335 -6.61 -6.96 2.78
N ALA A 336 -6.25 -7.85 1.84
CA ALA A 336 -6.99 -9.07 1.57
C ALA A 336 -6.08 -10.29 1.42
N ALA A 337 -6.50 -11.46 1.91
CA ALA A 337 -5.77 -12.70 1.70
C ALA A 337 -5.93 -13.23 0.27
N ALA A 338 -7.05 -12.94 -0.38
CA ALA A 338 -7.27 -13.28 -1.79
C ALA A 338 -8.17 -12.24 -2.49
N LEU A 339 -7.92 -12.05 -3.79
CA LEU A 339 -8.79 -11.33 -4.70
C LEU A 339 -9.42 -12.33 -5.68
N ASP A 340 -10.73 -12.40 -5.68
CA ASP A 340 -11.51 -13.28 -6.54
C ASP A 340 -12.02 -12.56 -7.79
N SER A 341 -12.68 -13.29 -8.71
CA SER A 341 -12.88 -12.78 -10.06
C SER A 341 -14.03 -11.77 -10.19
N HIS A 342 -15.18 -12.03 -9.55
CA HIS A 342 -16.39 -11.19 -9.67
C HIS A 342 -17.47 -11.60 -8.67
N LEU A 343 -18.59 -10.87 -8.67
CA LEU A 343 -19.81 -11.26 -7.98
C LEU A 343 -20.79 -11.95 -8.93
N ASN A 344 -21.48 -13.00 -8.44
CA ASN A 344 -22.61 -13.58 -9.18
C ASN A 344 -23.88 -12.72 -9.04
N ASP A 345 -24.99 -13.12 -9.71
CA ASP A 345 -26.28 -12.41 -9.72
C ASP A 345 -26.91 -12.28 -8.32
N HIS A 346 -26.48 -13.08 -7.34
CA HIS A 346 -26.94 -13.03 -5.95
C HIS A 346 -25.99 -12.23 -5.05
N GLY A 347 -24.94 -11.62 -5.60
CA GLY A 347 -23.94 -10.83 -4.86
C GLY A 347 -22.92 -11.66 -4.06
N TYR A 348 -22.77 -12.96 -4.36
CA TYR A 348 -21.73 -13.80 -3.79
C TYR A 348 -20.44 -13.71 -4.61
N ILE A 349 -19.32 -13.72 -3.92
CA ILE A 349 -17.99 -13.75 -4.55
C ILE A 349 -17.76 -15.10 -5.25
N VAL A 350 -17.19 -15.06 -6.47
CA VAL A 350 -16.86 -16.22 -7.29
C VAL A 350 -15.35 -16.28 -7.52
N PRO A 351 -14.67 -17.40 -7.18
CA PRO A 351 -15.19 -18.65 -6.62
C PRO A 351 -15.62 -18.57 -5.14
N GLY A 352 -15.14 -17.57 -4.37
CA GLY A 352 -15.56 -17.31 -3.01
C GLY A 352 -15.32 -18.46 -2.01
N LEU A 353 -16.09 -18.46 -0.94
CA LEU A 353 -16.16 -19.53 0.06
C LEU A 353 -17.59 -19.70 0.62
N GLY A 354 -18.61 -19.10 -0.03
CA GLY A 354 -19.98 -19.05 0.47
C GLY A 354 -20.19 -17.93 1.49
N ASP A 355 -21.17 -18.08 2.38
CA ASP A 355 -21.42 -17.14 3.47
C ASP A 355 -20.50 -17.39 4.66
N ALA A 356 -19.58 -16.45 4.91
CA ALA A 356 -18.61 -16.59 5.99
C ALA A 356 -19.27 -16.60 7.38
N GLY A 357 -20.35 -15.86 7.59
CA GLY A 357 -21.09 -15.85 8.84
C GLY A 357 -21.74 -17.20 9.14
N ASP A 358 -22.44 -17.77 8.16
CA ASP A 358 -23.06 -19.08 8.31
C ASP A 358 -22.03 -20.20 8.53
N ARG A 359 -20.92 -20.18 7.78
CA ARG A 359 -19.82 -21.14 7.95
C ARG A 359 -19.11 -21.00 9.31
N LEU A 360 -18.98 -19.75 9.80
CA LEU A 360 -18.34 -19.47 11.08
C LEU A 360 -19.19 -19.90 12.28
N PHE A 361 -20.51 -19.67 12.19
CA PHE A 361 -21.44 -19.90 13.30
C PHE A 361 -22.26 -21.20 13.18
N GLY A 362 -22.20 -21.86 12.03
CA GLY A 362 -22.96 -23.08 11.78
C GLY A 362 -24.47 -22.84 11.74
N THR A 363 -24.89 -21.74 11.13
CA THR A 363 -26.30 -21.31 11.09
C THR A 363 -27.05 -21.81 9.87
N LYS A 364 -26.40 -22.56 8.98
CA LYS A 364 -27.01 -23.32 7.86
C LYS A 364 -26.47 -24.74 7.83
#